data_7a7966fe882427c8478a857fd8ce4f6a
#
_entry.id   7a7966fe882427c8478a857fd8ce4f6a
#
_cell.length_a   1.000
_cell.length_b   1.000
_cell.length_c   1.000
_cell.angle_alpha   90.00
_cell.angle_beta   90.00
_cell.angle_gamma   90.00
#
_symmetry.space_group_name_H-M   'P 1'
#
loop_
_entity.id
_entity.type
_entity.pdbx_description
1 polymer ?
#
loop_
_entity_poly.entity_id
_entity_poly.type
_entity_poly.pdbx_seq_one_letter_code
_entity_poly.pdbx_strand_id
1 'polypeptide(L)'
;MAVFDFYGSNQVEFLKYLIPNDVTKILDSKRALYSPLLNEEGGILDDLIVYHLGNENFRIISNCGTREQNYACFQKVASEFDVQIDFKSDASIIALQGPNSMKNLSSLYDIKLEKFHLYQDEEVMIARTGYTGELGVEIISDANKGLEIWNYFISKGIQPIGLAARDTLRLEAGFNL
;
A
#
# COMPACT_ATOMS: atom_id res chain seq x y z
N MET A 1 0.18 9.21 1.36
CA MET A 1 0.73 8.17 0.47
C MET A 1 0.20 8.42 -0.93
N ALA A 2 0.87 7.91 -1.96
CA ALA A 2 0.42 7.98 -3.35
C ALA A 2 0.12 6.55 -3.84
N VAL A 3 -0.98 6.39 -4.58
CA VAL A 3 -1.47 5.10 -5.07
C VAL A 3 -1.42 5.08 -6.59
N PHE A 4 -0.76 4.06 -7.15
CA PHE A 4 -0.62 3.88 -8.58
C PHE A 4 -1.05 2.47 -8.96
N ASP A 5 -1.93 2.34 -9.94
CA ASP A 5 -2.31 1.06 -10.54
C ASP A 5 -1.58 0.89 -11.87
N PHE A 6 -1.17 -0.34 -12.14
CA PHE A 6 -0.41 -0.70 -13.33
C PHE A 6 -1.19 -1.73 -14.14
N TYR A 7 -1.24 -1.53 -15.45
CA TYR A 7 -1.97 -2.36 -16.41
C TYR A 7 -1.10 -2.64 -17.63
N GLY A 8 -1.32 -3.76 -18.28
CA GLY A 8 -0.61 -4.13 -19.51
C GLY A 8 -0.12 -5.57 -19.49
N SER A 9 0.54 -6.00 -20.54
CA SER A 9 0.98 -7.40 -20.70
C SER A 9 2.32 -7.70 -20.03
N ASN A 10 3.17 -6.68 -19.78
CA ASN A 10 4.55 -6.84 -19.32
C ASN A 10 4.81 -6.33 -17.90
N GLN A 11 3.77 -6.30 -17.04
CA GLN A 11 3.88 -5.73 -15.70
C GLN A 11 4.91 -6.45 -14.81
N VAL A 12 5.03 -7.76 -14.92
CA VAL A 12 5.99 -8.54 -14.12
C VAL A 12 7.42 -8.17 -14.51
N GLU A 13 7.72 -8.09 -15.80
CA GLU A 13 9.05 -7.70 -16.28
C GLU A 13 9.37 -6.25 -15.97
N PHE A 14 8.38 -5.36 -16.09
CA PHE A 14 8.48 -3.98 -15.64
C PHE A 14 8.86 -3.90 -14.16
N LEU A 15 8.18 -4.64 -13.29
CA LEU A 15 8.45 -4.61 -11.84
C LEU A 15 9.80 -5.24 -11.49
N LYS A 16 10.23 -6.30 -12.18
CA LYS A 16 11.57 -6.88 -12.01
C LYS A 16 12.69 -5.89 -12.36
N TYR A 17 12.42 -4.99 -13.31
CA TYR A 17 13.37 -3.93 -13.68
C TYR A 17 13.31 -2.76 -12.70
N LEU A 18 12.09 -2.39 -12.26
CA LEU A 18 11.83 -1.20 -11.43
C LEU A 18 12.35 -1.35 -10.00
N ILE A 19 12.18 -2.54 -9.40
CA ILE A 19 12.49 -2.76 -7.98
C ILE A 19 13.53 -3.86 -7.77
N PRO A 20 14.43 -3.74 -6.78
CA PRO A 20 15.44 -4.73 -6.51
C PRO A 20 14.91 -5.99 -5.82
N ASN A 21 13.72 -5.94 -5.22
CA ASN A 21 13.13 -7.11 -4.58
C ASN A 21 12.41 -7.99 -5.62
N ASP A 22 12.39 -9.29 -5.36
CA ASP A 22 11.84 -10.28 -6.28
C ASP A 22 10.30 -10.31 -6.25
N VAL A 23 9.67 -9.68 -7.23
CA VAL A 23 8.22 -9.59 -7.37
C VAL A 23 7.57 -10.97 -7.62
N THR A 24 8.33 -11.97 -8.10
CA THR A 24 7.77 -13.30 -8.35
C THR A 24 7.29 -13.99 -7.09
N LYS A 25 7.76 -13.56 -5.91
CA LYS A 25 7.32 -14.07 -4.61
C LYS A 25 5.85 -13.78 -4.27
N ILE A 26 5.21 -12.89 -5.01
CA ILE A 26 3.81 -12.49 -4.73
C ILE A 26 2.83 -12.85 -5.86
N LEU A 27 3.27 -13.46 -6.96
CA LEU A 27 2.44 -13.71 -8.15
C LEU A 27 1.28 -14.69 -7.90
N ASP A 28 1.48 -15.69 -7.06
CA ASP A 28 0.49 -16.75 -6.79
C ASP A 28 -0.44 -16.42 -5.60
N SER A 29 -0.33 -15.22 -5.05
CA SER A 29 -1.04 -14.87 -3.83
C SER A 29 -1.39 -13.38 -3.81
N LYS A 30 -2.56 -13.04 -3.33
CA LYS A 30 -2.94 -11.65 -3.03
C LYS A 30 -2.08 -11.14 -1.87
N ARG A 31 -0.83 -10.78 -2.17
CA ARG A 31 0.17 -10.35 -1.18
C ARG A 31 0.80 -9.01 -1.53
N ALA A 32 1.37 -8.41 -0.50
CA ALA A 32 2.20 -7.23 -0.58
C ALA A 32 3.70 -7.59 -0.54
N LEU A 33 4.52 -6.80 -1.21
CA LEU A 33 5.97 -6.88 -1.21
C LEU A 33 6.53 -5.48 -0.93
N TYR A 34 7.25 -5.33 0.18
CA TYR A 34 8.00 -4.11 0.46
C TYR A 34 9.30 -4.10 -0.34
N SER A 35 9.65 -2.95 -0.93
CA SER A 35 10.89 -2.78 -1.68
C SER A 35 11.37 -1.34 -1.65
N PRO A 36 12.68 -1.07 -1.62
CA PRO A 36 13.19 0.23 -1.99
C PRO A 36 13.01 0.46 -3.50
N LEU A 37 12.94 1.73 -3.88
CA LEU A 37 13.12 2.23 -5.24
C LEU A 37 14.52 2.80 -5.35
N LEU A 38 15.32 2.33 -6.30
CA LEU A 38 16.73 2.70 -6.43
C LEU A 38 16.97 3.52 -7.70
N ASN A 39 18.01 4.35 -7.67
CA ASN A 39 18.61 4.92 -8.87
C ASN A 39 19.61 3.95 -9.51
N GLU A 40 20.19 4.35 -10.65
CA GLU A 40 21.15 3.52 -11.41
C GLU A 40 22.47 3.22 -10.66
N GLU A 41 22.82 4.06 -9.68
CA GLU A 41 23.97 3.89 -8.80
C GLU A 41 23.68 3.08 -7.53
N GLY A 42 22.44 2.59 -7.36
CA GLY A 42 21.99 1.84 -6.19
C GLY A 42 21.61 2.73 -4.99
N GLY A 43 21.55 4.05 -5.14
CA GLY A 43 21.05 4.97 -4.13
C GLY A 43 19.54 4.86 -3.96
N ILE A 44 19.06 4.94 -2.72
CA ILE A 44 17.62 4.86 -2.41
C ILE A 44 16.94 6.17 -2.79
N LEU A 45 15.98 6.11 -3.71
CA LEU A 45 15.10 7.21 -4.09
C LEU A 45 13.90 7.31 -3.17
N ASP A 46 13.30 6.16 -2.84
CA ASP A 46 12.14 6.02 -1.98
C ASP A 46 12.00 4.56 -1.52
N ASP A 47 11.02 4.31 -0.68
CA ASP A 47 10.51 2.97 -0.38
C ASP A 47 9.03 2.86 -0.79
N LEU A 48 8.60 1.64 -1.11
CA LEU A 48 7.26 1.42 -1.60
C LEU A 48 6.75 0.02 -1.26
N ILE A 49 5.45 -0.15 -1.36
CA ILE A 49 4.81 -1.45 -1.25
C ILE A 49 4.13 -1.78 -2.58
N VAL A 50 4.49 -2.93 -3.13
CA VAL A 50 3.86 -3.51 -4.33
C VAL A 50 2.82 -4.51 -3.88
N TYR A 51 1.59 -4.38 -4.38
CA TYR A 51 0.48 -5.30 -4.15
C TYR A 51 0.14 -6.02 -5.45
N HIS A 52 0.09 -7.35 -5.40
CA HIS A 52 -0.49 -8.14 -6.50
C HIS A 52 -1.99 -8.25 -6.29
N LEU A 53 -2.77 -7.66 -7.20
CA LEU A 53 -4.23 -7.61 -7.10
C LEU A 53 -4.93 -8.84 -7.71
N GLY A 54 -4.16 -9.71 -8.37
CA GLY A 54 -4.64 -10.82 -9.18
C GLY A 54 -4.64 -10.49 -10.68
N ASN A 55 -4.67 -11.53 -11.53
CA ASN A 55 -4.67 -11.40 -13.00
C ASN A 55 -3.55 -10.48 -13.55
N GLU A 56 -2.35 -10.59 -12.99
CA GLU A 56 -1.20 -9.75 -13.33
C GLU A 56 -1.43 -8.24 -13.17
N ASN A 57 -2.40 -7.83 -12.36
CA ASN A 57 -2.59 -6.42 -12.02
C ASN A 57 -1.85 -6.09 -10.73
N PHE A 58 -1.18 -4.96 -10.72
CA PHE A 58 -0.39 -4.51 -9.56
C PHE A 58 -0.78 -3.10 -9.15
N ARG A 59 -0.62 -2.85 -7.86
CA ARG A 59 -0.72 -1.53 -7.25
C ARG A 59 0.57 -1.23 -6.52
N ILE A 60 1.09 -0.03 -6.69
CA ILE A 60 2.19 0.50 -5.88
C ILE A 60 1.65 1.60 -4.97
N ILE A 61 2.02 1.52 -3.69
CA ILE A 61 1.82 2.61 -2.73
C ILE A 61 3.19 3.13 -2.33
N SER A 62 3.42 4.42 -2.54
CA SER A 62 4.67 5.12 -2.21
C SER A 62 4.44 6.32 -1.31
N ASN A 63 5.52 6.96 -0.87
CA ASN A 63 5.45 8.15 -0.06
C ASN A 63 4.86 9.35 -0.84
N CYS A 64 4.10 10.19 -0.15
CA CYS A 64 3.45 11.34 -0.78
C CYS A 64 4.42 12.47 -1.13
N GLY A 65 5.46 12.66 -0.31
CA GLY A 65 6.46 13.71 -0.52
C GLY A 65 7.30 13.51 -1.79
N THR A 66 7.51 12.26 -2.19
CA THR A 66 8.29 11.85 -3.36
C THR A 66 7.43 11.47 -4.56
N ARG A 67 6.11 11.66 -4.46
CA ARG A 67 5.13 11.22 -5.46
C ARG A 67 5.48 11.60 -6.89
N GLU A 68 5.84 12.86 -7.13
CA GLU A 68 6.11 13.35 -8.49
C GLU A 68 7.39 12.74 -9.06
N GLN A 69 8.43 12.63 -8.22
CA GLN A 69 9.68 11.96 -8.58
C GLN A 69 9.45 10.49 -8.89
N ASN A 70 8.69 9.79 -8.05
CA ASN A 70 8.36 8.38 -8.26
C ASN A 70 7.54 8.17 -9.53
N TYR A 71 6.54 9.02 -9.75
CA TYR A 71 5.71 8.94 -10.96
C TYR A 71 6.54 9.14 -12.23
N ALA A 72 7.45 10.13 -12.25
CA ALA A 72 8.35 10.34 -13.37
C ALA A 72 9.29 9.14 -13.60
N CYS A 73 9.80 8.53 -12.52
CA CYS A 73 10.60 7.31 -12.59
C CYS A 73 9.79 6.13 -13.17
N PHE A 74 8.57 5.92 -12.68
CA PHE A 74 7.68 4.88 -13.18
C PHE A 74 7.35 5.05 -14.66
N GLN A 75 7.04 6.30 -15.09
CA GLN A 75 6.74 6.60 -16.49
C GLN A 75 7.95 6.35 -17.41
N LYS A 76 9.16 6.74 -16.97
CA LYS A 76 10.39 6.49 -17.72
C LYS A 76 10.58 5.00 -17.99
N VAL A 77 10.46 4.18 -16.94
CA VAL A 77 10.62 2.73 -17.07
C VAL A 77 9.46 2.11 -17.85
N ALA A 78 8.22 2.48 -17.57
CA ALA A 78 7.04 1.94 -18.24
C ALA A 78 7.06 2.15 -19.76
N SER A 79 7.73 3.20 -20.25
CA SER A 79 7.87 3.44 -21.69
C SER A 79 8.69 2.36 -22.43
N GLU A 80 9.48 1.57 -21.73
CA GLU A 80 10.25 0.45 -22.27
C GLU A 80 9.50 -0.88 -22.22
N PHE A 81 8.37 -0.90 -21.52
CA PHE A 81 7.50 -2.06 -21.32
C PHE A 81 6.06 -1.69 -21.74
N ASP A 82 5.28 -2.63 -22.19
CA ASP A 82 3.86 -2.41 -22.50
C ASP A 82 3.04 -2.30 -21.19
N VAL A 83 3.26 -1.19 -20.44
CA VAL A 83 2.66 -0.92 -19.14
C VAL A 83 2.08 0.49 -19.10
N GLN A 84 0.82 0.58 -18.69
CA GLN A 84 0.12 1.84 -18.42
C GLN A 84 0.05 2.07 -16.92
N ILE A 85 0.10 3.34 -16.53
CA ILE A 85 0.07 3.77 -15.14
C ILE A 85 -1.14 4.65 -14.91
N ASP A 86 -1.97 4.30 -13.94
CA ASP A 86 -3.10 5.10 -13.47
C ASP A 86 -2.82 5.61 -12.05
N PHE A 87 -2.58 6.90 -11.93
CA PHE A 87 -2.44 7.56 -10.64
C PHE A 87 -3.79 7.83 -10.02
N LYS A 88 -4.10 7.16 -8.91
CA LYS A 88 -5.35 7.29 -8.16
C LYS A 88 -5.34 8.56 -7.29
N SER A 89 -5.63 9.71 -7.90
CA SER A 89 -5.57 11.01 -7.22
C SER A 89 -6.62 11.19 -6.13
N ASP A 90 -7.71 10.41 -6.18
CA ASP A 90 -8.83 10.41 -5.22
C ASP A 90 -8.72 9.29 -4.18
N ALA A 91 -7.65 8.49 -4.21
CA ALA A 91 -7.47 7.42 -3.25
C ALA A 91 -7.25 7.94 -1.83
N SER A 92 -7.90 7.29 -0.87
CA SER A 92 -7.66 7.46 0.56
C SER A 92 -7.07 6.20 1.18
N ILE A 93 -6.27 6.36 2.23
CA ILE A 93 -5.70 5.25 3.01
C ILE A 93 -5.99 5.49 4.47
N ILE A 94 -6.66 4.52 5.11
CA ILE A 94 -6.94 4.52 6.55
C ILE A 94 -6.13 3.39 7.19
N ALA A 95 -5.22 3.74 8.10
CA ALA A 95 -4.49 2.77 8.91
C ALA A 95 -5.25 2.51 10.22
N LEU A 96 -5.84 1.34 10.35
CA LEU A 96 -6.49 0.86 11.58
C LEU A 96 -5.50 -0.05 12.29
N GLN A 97 -4.85 0.46 13.33
CA GLN A 97 -3.72 -0.20 14.00
C GLN A 97 -3.95 -0.33 15.51
N GLY A 98 -3.33 -1.32 16.13
CA GLY A 98 -3.37 -1.55 17.57
C GLY A 98 -4.01 -2.89 17.97
N PRO A 99 -3.98 -3.27 19.26
CA PRO A 99 -4.37 -4.61 19.73
C PRO A 99 -5.84 -4.95 19.46
N ASN A 100 -6.72 -3.95 19.35
CA ASN A 100 -8.14 -4.13 19.05
C ASN A 100 -8.50 -3.94 17.58
N SER A 101 -7.54 -3.64 16.70
CA SER A 101 -7.79 -3.30 15.30
C SER A 101 -8.56 -4.37 14.54
N MET A 102 -8.17 -5.64 14.67
CA MET A 102 -8.84 -6.74 13.98
C MET A 102 -10.25 -6.98 14.48
N LYS A 103 -10.52 -6.81 15.79
CA LYS A 103 -11.87 -6.86 16.35
C LYS A 103 -12.73 -5.70 15.82
N ASN A 104 -12.16 -4.52 15.72
CA ASN A 104 -12.86 -3.36 15.18
C ASN A 104 -13.12 -3.51 13.68
N LEU A 105 -12.17 -4.06 12.92
CA LEU A 105 -12.33 -4.37 11.51
C LEU A 105 -13.48 -5.34 11.27
N SER A 106 -13.58 -6.42 12.08
CA SER A 106 -14.61 -7.45 11.91
C SER A 106 -16.04 -6.95 12.12
N SER A 107 -16.22 -5.76 12.70
CA SER A 107 -17.53 -5.12 12.78
C SER A 107 -18.00 -4.50 11.46
N LEU A 108 -17.10 -4.33 10.48
CA LEU A 108 -17.38 -3.79 9.15
C LEU A 108 -17.07 -4.80 8.05
N TYR A 109 -15.95 -5.54 8.20
CA TYR A 109 -15.47 -6.54 7.25
C TYR A 109 -15.09 -7.82 7.99
N ASP A 110 -15.85 -8.89 7.83
CA ASP A 110 -15.54 -10.20 8.44
C ASP A 110 -14.52 -10.97 7.56
N ILE A 111 -13.28 -10.52 7.63
CA ILE A 111 -12.17 -11.08 6.86
C ILE A 111 -11.04 -11.54 7.78
N LYS A 112 -10.33 -12.59 7.37
CA LYS A 112 -9.10 -13.05 8.03
C LYS A 112 -7.96 -12.93 7.05
N LEU A 113 -6.95 -12.18 7.42
CA LEU A 113 -5.77 -11.93 6.60
C LEU A 113 -4.50 -12.35 7.36
N GLU A 114 -3.60 -13.01 6.69
CA GLU A 114 -2.22 -13.19 7.14
C GLU A 114 -1.41 -11.92 6.90
N LYS A 115 -0.27 -11.80 7.59
CA LYS A 115 0.63 -10.64 7.41
C LYS A 115 1.05 -10.52 5.95
N PHE A 116 1.01 -9.30 5.42
CA PHE A 116 1.26 -8.97 4.00
C PHE A 116 0.28 -9.59 3.00
N HIS A 117 -0.87 -10.12 3.44
CA HIS A 117 -1.96 -10.50 2.53
C HIS A 117 -3.01 -9.39 2.44
N LEU A 118 -3.76 -9.42 1.34
CA LEU A 118 -4.82 -8.46 1.09
C LEU A 118 -6.15 -9.15 0.73
N TYR A 119 -7.23 -8.45 1.09
CA TYR A 119 -8.58 -8.64 0.57
C TYR A 119 -8.89 -7.49 -0.37
N GLN A 120 -9.66 -7.75 -1.41
CA GLN A 120 -10.15 -6.71 -2.31
C GLN A 120 -11.54 -7.07 -2.82
N ASP A 121 -12.43 -6.07 -2.84
CA ASP A 121 -13.69 -6.07 -3.56
C ASP A 121 -13.78 -4.85 -4.48
N GLU A 122 -14.99 -4.47 -4.90
CA GLU A 122 -15.23 -3.35 -5.82
C GLU A 122 -14.99 -1.97 -5.18
N GLU A 123 -15.11 -1.85 -3.85
CA GLU A 123 -15.05 -0.57 -3.13
C GLU A 123 -13.74 -0.37 -2.36
N VAL A 124 -13.15 -1.45 -1.86
CA VAL A 124 -11.99 -1.36 -0.96
C VAL A 124 -10.92 -2.42 -1.25
N MET A 125 -9.69 -2.06 -0.97
CA MET A 125 -8.59 -3.00 -0.76
C MET A 125 -8.17 -2.92 0.70
N ILE A 126 -8.13 -4.05 1.41
CA ILE A 126 -7.72 -4.13 2.82
C ILE A 126 -6.48 -5.00 2.89
N ALA A 127 -5.37 -4.43 3.29
CA ALA A 127 -4.10 -5.12 3.41
C ALA A 127 -3.67 -5.25 4.89
N ARG A 128 -3.19 -6.42 5.28
CA ARG A 128 -2.61 -6.60 6.62
C ARG A 128 -1.17 -6.10 6.65
N THR A 129 -1.06 -4.81 6.50
CA THR A 129 0.14 -3.98 6.54
C THR A 129 -0.01 -2.87 7.58
N GLY A 130 1.03 -2.09 7.80
CA GLY A 130 1.06 -0.98 8.74
C GLY A 130 2.47 -0.60 9.11
N TYR A 131 2.61 0.53 9.83
CA TYR A 131 3.90 1.14 10.17
C TYR A 131 4.01 1.46 11.66
N THR A 132 3.40 0.62 12.52
CA THR A 132 3.36 0.85 13.97
C THR A 132 3.94 -0.30 14.79
N GLY A 133 4.28 -1.43 14.14
CA GLY A 133 4.66 -2.66 14.85
C GLY A 133 3.48 -3.41 15.47
N GLU A 134 2.30 -2.79 15.51
CA GLU A 134 1.08 -3.34 16.06
C GLU A 134 0.30 -4.22 15.06
N LEU A 135 -0.66 -4.96 15.57
CA LEU A 135 -1.68 -5.60 14.73
C LEU A 135 -2.50 -4.53 14.01
N GLY A 136 -2.84 -4.78 12.75
CA GLY A 136 -3.68 -3.84 12.03
C GLY A 136 -3.77 -4.11 10.55
N VAL A 137 -4.48 -3.21 9.90
CA VAL A 137 -4.67 -3.18 8.45
C VAL A 137 -4.56 -1.76 7.93
N GLU A 138 -4.30 -1.66 6.65
CA GLU A 138 -4.48 -0.44 5.86
C GLU A 138 -5.64 -0.67 4.89
N ILE A 139 -6.59 0.25 4.88
CA ILE A 139 -7.80 0.21 4.05
C ILE A 139 -7.64 1.28 2.99
N ILE A 140 -7.64 0.88 1.73
CA ILE A 140 -7.48 1.75 0.58
C ILE A 140 -8.82 1.77 -0.18
N SER A 141 -9.32 2.96 -0.47
CA SER A 141 -10.58 3.19 -1.18
C SER A 141 -10.54 4.52 -1.91
N ASP A 142 -11.61 4.89 -2.61
CA ASP A 142 -11.82 6.29 -2.99
C ASP A 142 -12.06 7.18 -1.77
N ALA A 143 -12.03 8.50 -1.98
CA ALA A 143 -12.16 9.48 -0.89
C ALA A 143 -13.53 9.44 -0.19
N ASN A 144 -14.62 9.19 -0.91
CA ASN A 144 -15.97 9.15 -0.34
C ASN A 144 -16.14 7.94 0.55
N LYS A 145 -15.75 6.76 0.06
CA LYS A 145 -15.78 5.52 0.83
C LYS A 145 -14.83 5.60 2.03
N GLY A 146 -13.67 6.20 1.86
CA GLY A 146 -12.73 6.46 2.96
C GLY A 146 -13.35 7.32 4.06
N LEU A 147 -14.08 8.36 3.70
CA LEU A 147 -14.78 9.21 4.66
C LEU A 147 -15.90 8.44 5.41
N GLU A 148 -16.65 7.59 4.72
CA GLU A 148 -17.66 6.72 5.35
C GLU A 148 -17.01 5.78 6.39
N ILE A 149 -15.94 5.10 6.02
CA ILE A 149 -15.20 4.16 6.88
C ILE A 149 -14.60 4.91 8.08
N TRP A 150 -14.00 6.07 7.86
CA TRP A 150 -13.47 6.91 8.93
C TRP A 150 -14.56 7.28 9.94
N ASN A 151 -15.69 7.81 9.46
CA ASN A 151 -16.81 8.22 10.32
C ASN A 151 -17.40 7.02 11.07
N TYR A 152 -17.47 5.85 10.43
CA TYR A 152 -17.90 4.62 11.09
C TYR A 152 -17.00 4.29 12.28
N PHE A 153 -15.69 4.26 12.11
CA PHE A 153 -14.76 3.95 13.20
C PHE A 153 -14.78 5.01 14.32
N ILE A 154 -14.90 6.28 13.97
CA ILE A 154 -15.07 7.35 14.97
C ILE A 154 -16.36 7.13 15.77
N SER A 155 -17.48 6.77 15.13
CA SER A 155 -18.76 6.50 15.82
C SER A 155 -18.68 5.29 16.77
N LYS A 156 -17.72 4.39 16.56
CA LYS A 156 -17.43 3.25 17.45
C LYS A 156 -16.46 3.59 18.60
N GLY A 157 -16.06 4.86 18.72
CA GLY A 157 -15.14 5.31 19.76
C GLY A 157 -13.67 4.98 19.50
N ILE A 158 -13.31 4.68 18.25
CA ILE A 158 -11.90 4.47 17.89
C ILE A 158 -11.23 5.83 17.86
N GLN A 159 -10.11 5.94 18.60
CA GLN A 159 -9.38 7.18 18.77
C GLN A 159 -8.60 7.55 17.50
N PRO A 160 -8.80 8.74 16.93
CA PRO A 160 -7.92 9.28 15.90
C PRO A 160 -6.51 9.51 16.44
N ILE A 161 -5.52 9.13 15.66
CA ILE A 161 -4.11 9.21 16.05
C ILE A 161 -3.37 10.15 15.10
N GLY A 162 -2.64 11.09 15.67
CA GLY A 162 -1.82 12.04 14.93
C GLY A 162 -0.51 11.42 14.42
N LEU A 163 0.08 12.07 13.42
CA LEU A 163 1.31 11.61 12.76
C LEU A 163 2.48 11.46 13.73
N ALA A 164 2.61 12.33 14.73
CA ALA A 164 3.69 12.26 15.70
C ALA A 164 3.64 10.97 16.55
N ALA A 165 2.45 10.55 16.98
CA ALA A 165 2.28 9.28 17.69
C ALA A 165 2.61 8.07 16.80
N ARG A 166 2.19 8.09 15.53
CA ARG A 166 2.55 7.05 14.56
C ARG A 166 4.06 6.98 14.36
N ASP A 167 4.75 8.13 14.31
CA ASP A 167 6.20 8.19 14.15
C ASP A 167 6.94 7.65 15.39
N THR A 168 6.43 7.91 16.59
CA THR A 168 6.96 7.29 17.83
C THR A 168 6.81 5.78 17.80
N LEU A 169 5.64 5.27 17.43
CA LEU A 169 5.37 3.83 17.37
C LEU A 169 6.27 3.10 16.35
N ARG A 170 6.51 3.67 15.17
CA ARG A 170 7.40 3.04 14.20
C ARG A 170 8.84 2.96 14.70
N LEU A 171 9.31 3.99 15.43
CA LEU A 171 10.64 4.00 16.05
C LEU A 171 10.76 2.92 17.13
N GLU A 172 9.76 2.79 18.01
CA GLU A 172 9.71 1.74 19.02
C GLU A 172 9.69 0.35 18.39
N ALA A 173 9.02 0.19 17.23
CA ALA A 173 9.01 -1.05 16.47
C ALA A 173 10.31 -1.33 15.68
N GLY A 174 11.24 -0.36 15.63
CA GLY A 174 12.49 -0.47 14.90
C GLY A 174 12.36 -0.33 13.39
N PHE A 175 11.29 0.32 12.89
CA PHE A 175 11.14 0.59 11.47
C PHE A 175 11.95 1.83 11.06
N ASN A 176 12.69 1.68 9.98
CA ASN A 176 13.43 2.78 9.37
C ASN A 176 12.48 3.83 8.77
N LEU A 177 13.04 4.99 8.50
CA LEU A 177 12.38 6.04 7.73
C LEU A 177 12.74 5.84 6.29
#